data_0e08c72949ba9c348ac881034464880f
#
_entry.id   0e08c72949ba9c348ac881034464880f
#
_cell.length_a   1.000
_cell.length_b   1.000
_cell.length_c   1.000
_cell.angle_alpha   90.00
_cell.angle_beta   90.00
_cell.angle_gamma   90.00
#
_symmetry.space_group_name_H-M   'P 1'
#
loop_
_entity.id
_entity.type
_entity.pdbx_description
1 polymer ?
#
loop_
_entity_poly.entity_id
_entity_poly.type
_entity_poly.pdbx_seq_one_letter_code
_entity_poly.pdbx_strand_id
1 'polypeptide(L)'
;TIWSACNSRHSDIENAYIPSEPDYTDNKMWYTNLNDTDSCGADVFYIVSTWEFDWYTNDGQICHYADPVNIKDHRDDMAIEISKIAQYMGQKNNFYAPYYRHITLNSWATCNEDTINRRYHTVSFNDVQKAFQYFINTNNNNRPFILAGFSQGGKSVVELIKTMPDDVKKRMVAAYVLGYKVTPQDTAECKNLRAAKDSLDLGVTICYN
;
A
#
# COMPACT_ATOMS: atom_id res chain seq x y z
N THR A 1 -40.19 0.63 2.31
CA THR A 1 -39.25 0.04 3.29
C THR A 1 -37.85 -0.19 2.70
N ILE A 2 -37.68 -0.24 1.36
CA ILE A 2 -36.37 -0.35 0.70
C ILE A 2 -35.61 0.98 0.68
N TRP A 3 -36.30 2.11 0.70
CA TRP A 3 -35.73 3.45 0.74
C TRP A 3 -35.10 3.83 2.09
N SER A 4 -35.57 3.24 3.18
CA SER A 4 -35.04 3.52 4.52
C SER A 4 -33.65 2.89 4.73
N ALA A 5 -33.38 1.73 4.10
CA ALA A 5 -32.09 1.06 4.21
C ALA A 5 -30.96 1.74 3.39
N CYS A 6 -31.34 2.46 2.32
CA CYS A 6 -30.37 3.20 1.50
C CYS A 6 -29.94 4.52 2.17
N ASN A 7 -30.84 5.17 2.93
CA ASN A 7 -30.52 6.39 3.65
C ASN A 7 -29.65 6.17 4.90
N SER A 8 -29.84 5.05 5.61
CA SER A 8 -28.99 4.73 6.76
C SER A 8 -27.53 4.47 6.35
N ARG A 9 -27.29 3.86 5.18
CA ARG A 9 -25.93 3.63 4.66
C ARG A 9 -25.20 4.90 4.19
N HIS A 10 -25.95 5.96 3.84
CA HIS A 10 -25.34 7.25 3.46
C HIS A 10 -24.95 8.10 4.67
N SER A 11 -25.72 7.98 5.78
CA SER A 11 -25.42 8.69 7.04
C SER A 11 -24.23 8.09 7.78
N ASP A 12 -24.00 6.78 7.67
CA ASP A 12 -22.88 6.10 8.35
C ASP A 12 -21.51 6.52 7.82
N ILE A 13 -21.45 7.05 6.59
CA ILE A 13 -20.18 7.49 5.97
C ILE A 13 -19.83 8.94 6.38
N GLU A 14 -20.83 9.78 6.65
CA GLU A 14 -20.61 11.18 7.04
C GLU A 14 -20.12 11.31 8.50
N ASN A 15 -20.31 10.28 9.33
CA ASN A 15 -19.97 10.31 10.76
C ASN A 15 -18.83 9.33 11.15
N ALA A 16 -18.19 8.67 10.19
CA ALA A 16 -17.08 7.76 10.49
C ALA A 16 -15.82 8.56 10.87
N TYR A 17 -15.13 8.09 11.91
CA TYR A 17 -13.85 8.65 12.31
C TYR A 17 -12.77 8.36 11.25
N ILE A 18 -12.01 9.38 10.91
CA ILE A 18 -10.84 9.26 10.04
C ILE A 18 -9.60 9.55 10.90
N PRO A 19 -8.68 8.57 11.07
CA PRO A 19 -7.47 8.76 11.84
C PRO A 19 -6.56 9.86 11.28
N SER A 20 -5.69 10.39 12.11
CA SER A 20 -4.67 11.36 11.71
C SER A 20 -3.77 10.79 10.61
N GLU A 21 -3.41 11.64 9.67
CA GLU A 21 -2.52 11.27 8.57
C GLU A 21 -1.10 10.99 9.10
N PRO A 22 -0.44 9.91 8.66
CA PRO A 22 0.95 9.63 9.01
C PRO A 22 1.90 10.70 8.46
N ASP A 23 2.83 11.14 9.29
CA ASP A 23 3.96 11.99 8.86
C ASP A 23 5.15 11.09 8.49
N TYR A 24 5.40 10.91 7.20
CA TYR A 24 6.47 10.05 6.71
C TYR A 24 7.88 10.62 6.87
N THR A 25 8.04 11.82 7.41
CA THR A 25 9.33 12.32 7.91
C THR A 25 9.69 11.71 9.26
N ASP A 26 8.70 11.18 10.01
CA ASP A 26 8.91 10.43 11.25
C ASP A 26 9.26 8.97 10.95
N ASN A 27 10.45 8.53 11.36
CA ASN A 27 10.91 7.15 11.21
C ASN A 27 9.97 6.12 11.88
N LYS A 28 9.16 6.53 12.86
CA LYS A 28 8.16 5.64 13.49
C LYS A 28 7.07 5.21 12.53
N MET A 29 6.86 5.93 11.44
CA MET A 29 5.88 5.58 10.40
C MET A 29 6.43 4.60 9.37
N TRP A 30 7.59 4.01 9.63
CA TRP A 30 8.24 3.06 8.75
C TRP A 30 8.67 1.79 9.48
N TYR A 31 8.48 0.66 8.82
CA TYR A 31 9.28 -0.53 9.06
C TYR A 31 10.47 -0.50 8.11
N THR A 32 11.68 -0.60 8.65
CA THR A 32 12.91 -0.61 7.85
C THR A 32 13.81 -1.77 8.22
N ASN A 33 14.48 -2.36 7.21
CA ASN A 33 15.59 -3.27 7.37
C ASN A 33 16.69 -2.84 6.41
N LEU A 34 17.67 -2.10 6.92
CA LEU A 34 18.73 -1.48 6.13
C LEU A 34 20.00 -2.31 6.24
N ASN A 35 20.63 -2.55 5.11
CA ASN A 35 21.91 -3.21 5.02
C ASN A 35 23.05 -2.21 4.87
N ASP A 36 24.12 -2.35 5.62
CA ASP A 36 25.30 -1.48 5.60
C ASP A 36 26.16 -1.64 4.33
N THR A 37 25.65 -2.28 3.31
CA THR A 37 26.46 -2.58 2.14
C THR A 37 26.31 -1.52 1.06
N ASP A 38 27.39 -0.86 0.71
CA ASP A 38 27.59 -0.13 -0.57
C ASP A 38 27.40 -1.05 -1.80
N SER A 39 27.01 -2.29 -1.58
CA SER A 39 26.94 -3.33 -2.59
C SER A 39 25.56 -3.40 -3.24
N CYS A 40 25.55 -3.36 -4.48
CA CYS A 40 24.75 -3.99 -5.55
C CYS A 40 23.27 -4.38 -5.35
N GLY A 41 22.63 -4.13 -4.21
CA GLY A 41 21.20 -4.40 -4.00
C GLY A 41 20.30 -3.28 -4.53
N ALA A 42 19.03 -3.59 -4.69
CA ALA A 42 17.99 -2.59 -4.90
C ALA A 42 17.41 -2.14 -3.56
N ASP A 43 16.63 -1.06 -3.58
CA ASP A 43 15.78 -0.71 -2.45
C ASP A 43 14.39 -1.31 -2.67
N VAL A 44 13.82 -1.95 -1.66
CA VAL A 44 12.46 -2.49 -1.72
C VAL A 44 11.51 -1.52 -1.06
N PHE A 45 10.45 -1.14 -1.76
CA PHE A 45 9.29 -0.46 -1.18
C PHE A 45 8.13 -1.45 -1.13
N TYR A 46 7.76 -1.86 0.07
CA TYR A 46 6.73 -2.87 0.30
C TYR A 46 5.47 -2.28 0.92
N ILE A 47 4.30 -2.64 0.39
CA ILE A 47 3.00 -2.20 0.88
C ILE A 47 2.27 -3.41 1.46
N VAL A 48 2.05 -3.38 2.78
CA VAL A 48 1.38 -4.45 3.50
C VAL A 48 -0.12 -4.52 3.17
N SER A 49 -0.71 -5.69 3.38
CA SER A 49 -2.14 -5.95 3.22
C SER A 49 -2.98 -5.35 4.36
N THR A 50 -4.26 -5.69 4.36
CA THR A 50 -5.25 -5.30 5.36
C THR A 50 -5.18 -6.23 6.57
N TRP A 51 -5.07 -5.66 7.78
CA TRP A 51 -4.96 -6.43 9.04
C TRP A 51 -6.00 -6.05 10.08
N GLU A 52 -6.63 -4.87 9.96
CA GLU A 52 -7.58 -4.38 10.94
C GLU A 52 -9.03 -4.64 10.55
N PHE A 53 -9.86 -4.83 11.57
CA PHE A 53 -11.31 -4.78 11.47
C PHE A 53 -11.82 -3.37 11.78
N ASP A 54 -13.11 -3.13 11.51
CA ASP A 54 -13.77 -1.91 11.97
C ASP A 54 -13.72 -1.84 13.51
N TRP A 55 -13.42 -0.67 14.01
CA TRP A 55 -13.29 -0.40 15.43
C TRP A 55 -14.00 0.90 15.81
N TYR A 56 -14.12 1.16 17.10
CA TYR A 56 -14.82 2.33 17.61
C TYR A 56 -13.89 3.16 18.48
N THR A 57 -13.95 4.47 18.31
CA THR A 57 -13.31 5.44 19.20
C THR A 57 -13.97 5.42 20.60
N ASN A 58 -13.32 6.03 21.57
CA ASN A 58 -13.85 6.10 22.94
C ASN A 58 -15.20 6.85 23.05
N ASP A 59 -15.49 7.74 22.10
CA ASP A 59 -16.76 8.47 21.98
C ASP A 59 -17.77 7.77 21.05
N GLY A 60 -17.48 6.54 20.64
CA GLY A 60 -18.40 5.66 19.92
C GLY A 60 -18.48 5.88 18.40
N GLN A 61 -17.56 6.62 17.80
CA GLN A 61 -17.52 6.77 16.34
C GLN A 61 -16.87 5.53 15.72
N ILE A 62 -17.49 5.01 14.65
CA ILE A 62 -16.89 3.90 13.89
C ILE A 62 -15.71 4.38 13.06
N CYS A 63 -14.66 3.55 12.97
CA CYS A 63 -13.52 3.76 12.10
C CYS A 63 -13.36 2.59 11.13
N HIS A 64 -13.14 2.92 9.87
CA HIS A 64 -12.94 1.96 8.78
C HIS A 64 -11.49 1.88 8.30
N TYR A 65 -10.55 2.37 9.11
CA TYR A 65 -9.14 2.46 8.77
C TYR A 65 -8.25 2.01 9.93
N ALA A 66 -7.08 1.49 9.64
CA ALA A 66 -6.03 1.40 10.63
C ALA A 66 -5.63 2.80 11.10
N ASP A 67 -5.22 2.93 12.36
CA ASP A 67 -4.65 4.16 12.92
C ASP A 67 -3.19 3.92 13.34
N PRO A 68 -2.24 4.02 12.41
CA PRO A 68 -0.83 3.80 12.74
C PRO A 68 -0.23 4.94 13.55
N VAL A 69 -0.87 6.11 13.62
CA VAL A 69 -0.35 7.27 14.33
C VAL A 69 -0.61 7.14 15.83
N ASN A 70 -1.86 6.85 16.21
CA ASN A 70 -2.28 6.91 17.60
C ASN A 70 -2.35 5.52 18.24
N ILE A 71 -2.52 4.44 17.48
CA ILE A 71 -2.68 3.09 18.02
C ILE A 71 -1.46 2.24 17.67
N LYS A 72 -0.64 2.01 18.70
CA LYS A 72 0.60 1.22 18.55
C LYS A 72 0.31 -0.21 18.06
N ASP A 73 -0.74 -0.83 18.57
CA ASP A 73 -1.09 -2.22 18.21
C ASP A 73 -1.36 -2.36 16.71
N HIS A 74 -1.99 -1.37 16.07
CA HIS A 74 -2.19 -1.38 14.61
C HIS A 74 -0.85 -1.36 13.84
N ARG A 75 0.18 -0.66 14.35
CA ARG A 75 1.53 -0.73 13.75
C ARG A 75 2.19 -2.08 14.00
N ASP A 76 2.05 -2.61 15.23
CA ASP A 76 2.67 -3.88 15.60
C ASP A 76 2.12 -5.03 14.76
N ASP A 77 0.81 -5.06 14.50
CA ASP A 77 0.17 -6.05 13.65
C ASP A 77 0.68 -5.97 12.19
N MET A 78 0.77 -4.75 11.65
CA MET A 78 1.40 -4.56 10.33
C MET A 78 2.87 -5.00 10.34
N ALA A 79 3.63 -4.67 11.40
CA ALA A 79 5.04 -5.00 11.51
C ALA A 79 5.31 -6.50 11.51
N ILE A 80 4.44 -7.28 12.16
CA ILE A 80 4.53 -8.75 12.17
C ILE A 80 4.49 -9.30 10.75
N GLU A 81 3.54 -8.84 9.94
CA GLU A 81 3.39 -9.31 8.57
C GLU A 81 4.47 -8.77 7.63
N ILE A 82 4.83 -7.51 7.78
CA ILE A 82 5.93 -6.90 7.01
C ILE A 82 7.23 -7.66 7.28
N SER A 83 7.52 -8.04 8.52
CA SER A 83 8.74 -8.74 8.89
C SER A 83 8.92 -10.08 8.17
N LYS A 84 7.82 -10.79 7.90
CA LYS A 84 7.84 -12.06 7.16
C LYS A 84 8.34 -11.86 5.71
N ILE A 85 7.94 -10.77 5.08
CA ILE A 85 8.40 -10.44 3.72
C ILE A 85 9.83 -9.87 3.74
N ALA A 86 10.15 -9.04 4.73
CA ALA A 86 11.47 -8.46 4.89
C ALA A 86 12.57 -9.53 5.05
N GLN A 87 12.26 -10.68 5.66
CA GLN A 87 13.18 -11.81 5.76
C GLN A 87 13.64 -12.34 4.39
N TYR A 88 12.83 -12.24 3.37
CA TYR A 88 13.15 -12.71 2.02
C TYR A 88 13.66 -11.58 1.12
N MET A 89 12.94 -10.47 1.05
CA MET A 89 13.25 -9.38 0.13
C MET A 89 14.34 -8.44 0.66
N GLY A 90 14.54 -8.39 1.98
CA GLY A 90 15.50 -7.51 2.65
C GLY A 90 16.91 -8.11 2.84
N GLN A 91 17.18 -9.36 2.42
CA GLN A 91 18.47 -10.03 2.72
C GLN A 91 19.68 -9.31 2.11
N LYS A 92 19.53 -8.80 0.89
CA LYS A 92 20.58 -8.10 0.13
C LYS A 92 20.12 -6.73 -0.37
N ASN A 93 18.98 -6.27 0.12
CA ASN A 93 18.32 -5.04 -0.30
C ASN A 93 18.02 -4.21 0.94
N ASN A 94 18.02 -2.89 0.81
CA ASN A 94 17.38 -2.07 1.81
C ASN A 94 15.86 -2.26 1.68
N PHE A 95 15.18 -2.39 2.80
CA PHE A 95 13.76 -2.67 2.83
C PHE A 95 13.02 -1.57 3.59
N TYR A 96 12.00 -1.01 2.95
CA TYR A 96 11.17 0.07 3.46
C TYR A 96 9.70 -0.31 3.30
N ALA A 97 8.93 -0.24 4.38
CA ALA A 97 7.48 -0.42 4.33
C ALA A 97 6.80 0.65 5.19
N PRO A 98 5.96 1.51 4.60
CA PRO A 98 5.24 2.51 5.36
C PRO A 98 4.11 1.88 6.17
N TYR A 99 3.89 2.37 7.39
CA TYR A 99 2.63 2.18 8.08
C TYR A 99 1.63 3.20 7.53
N TYR A 100 0.46 2.73 7.12
CA TYR A 100 -0.53 3.57 6.47
C TYR A 100 -1.94 3.23 6.95
N ARG A 101 -2.87 4.13 6.76
CA ARG A 101 -4.28 3.94 7.11
C ARG A 101 -4.96 3.04 6.08
N HIS A 102 -4.62 1.75 6.05
CA HIS A 102 -5.30 0.80 5.16
C HIS A 102 -6.79 0.70 5.54
N ILE A 103 -7.65 0.43 4.57
CA ILE A 103 -9.06 0.15 4.87
C ILE A 103 -9.19 -1.20 5.56
N THR A 104 -10.21 -1.32 6.38
CA THR A 104 -10.46 -2.51 7.21
C THR A 104 -10.95 -3.71 6.39
N LEU A 105 -10.83 -4.91 6.98
CA LEU A 105 -11.39 -6.14 6.42
C LEU A 105 -12.91 -6.03 6.21
N ASN A 106 -13.62 -5.37 7.11
CA ASN A 106 -15.05 -5.10 6.96
C ASN A 106 -15.35 -4.27 5.71
N SER A 107 -14.48 -3.30 5.37
CA SER A 107 -14.64 -2.51 4.15
C SER A 107 -14.61 -3.38 2.90
N TRP A 108 -13.67 -4.33 2.83
CA TRP A 108 -13.60 -5.29 1.73
C TRP A 108 -14.80 -6.25 1.70
N ALA A 109 -15.27 -6.69 2.88
CA ALA A 109 -16.40 -7.61 3.02
C ALA A 109 -17.74 -6.98 2.62
N THR A 110 -17.84 -5.66 2.48
CA THR A 110 -19.09 -5.03 1.99
C THR A 110 -19.44 -5.43 0.57
N CYS A 111 -18.45 -5.85 -0.24
CA CYS A 111 -18.58 -6.12 -1.68
C CYS A 111 -19.18 -4.95 -2.47
N ASN A 112 -19.13 -3.74 -1.92
CA ASN A 112 -19.60 -2.51 -2.56
C ASN A 112 -18.39 -1.75 -3.10
N GLU A 113 -18.20 -1.81 -4.40
CA GLU A 113 -17.02 -1.21 -5.07
C GLU A 113 -16.95 0.31 -4.87
N ASP A 114 -18.05 1.01 -4.87
CA ASP A 114 -18.07 2.47 -4.67
C ASP A 114 -17.60 2.84 -3.27
N THR A 115 -18.01 2.09 -2.26
CA THR A 115 -17.58 2.29 -0.87
C THR A 115 -16.11 1.96 -0.70
N ILE A 116 -15.66 0.81 -1.25
CA ILE A 116 -14.27 0.38 -1.22
C ILE A 116 -13.39 1.43 -1.90
N ASN A 117 -13.72 1.81 -3.13
CA ASN A 117 -12.93 2.75 -3.91
C ASN A 117 -12.87 4.14 -3.25
N ARG A 118 -13.98 4.62 -2.71
CA ARG A 118 -14.01 5.91 -2.01
C ARG A 118 -13.11 5.89 -0.78
N ARG A 119 -13.27 4.91 0.12
CA ARG A 119 -12.43 4.77 1.32
C ARG A 119 -10.96 4.62 0.96
N TYR A 120 -10.67 3.75 0.00
CA TYR A 120 -9.32 3.44 -0.42
C TYR A 120 -8.62 4.66 -1.04
N HIS A 121 -9.22 5.33 -2.03
CA HIS A 121 -8.55 6.41 -2.73
C HIS A 121 -8.43 7.70 -1.89
N THR A 122 -9.40 8.00 -1.05
CA THR A 122 -9.37 9.25 -0.27
C THR A 122 -8.38 9.22 0.89
N VAL A 123 -8.11 8.05 1.47
CA VAL A 123 -7.27 7.91 2.67
C VAL A 123 -6.09 6.99 2.40
N SER A 124 -6.34 5.71 2.15
CA SER A 124 -5.29 4.69 2.12
C SER A 124 -4.28 4.91 0.98
N PHE A 125 -4.76 5.11 -0.23
CA PHE A 125 -3.88 5.33 -1.37
C PHE A 125 -3.18 6.68 -1.32
N ASN A 126 -3.83 7.71 -0.78
CA ASN A 126 -3.19 9.00 -0.53
C ASN A 126 -1.98 8.87 0.41
N ASP A 127 -2.11 8.07 1.48
CA ASP A 127 -0.98 7.78 2.37
C ASP A 127 0.15 7.06 1.63
N VAL A 128 -0.18 6.04 0.85
CA VAL A 128 0.81 5.28 0.08
C VAL A 128 1.53 6.17 -0.94
N GLN A 129 0.82 7.06 -1.62
CA GLN A 129 1.43 8.00 -2.56
C GLN A 129 2.42 8.94 -1.86
N LYS A 130 2.04 9.50 -0.71
CA LYS A 130 2.91 10.38 0.09
C LYS A 130 4.15 9.63 0.61
N ALA A 131 3.96 8.42 1.11
CA ALA A 131 5.05 7.56 1.55
C ALA A 131 6.01 7.24 0.39
N PHE A 132 5.48 6.87 -0.77
CA PHE A 132 6.30 6.57 -1.94
C PHE A 132 7.05 7.80 -2.44
N GLN A 133 6.41 8.96 -2.46
CA GLN A 133 7.07 10.21 -2.82
C GLN A 133 8.22 10.55 -1.85
N TYR A 134 8.00 10.39 -0.54
CA TYR A 134 9.05 10.58 0.45
C TYR A 134 10.20 9.58 0.25
N PHE A 135 9.89 8.30 0.04
CA PHE A 135 10.88 7.26 -0.23
C PHE A 135 11.75 7.62 -1.45
N ILE A 136 11.14 7.97 -2.58
CA ILE A 136 11.87 8.32 -3.81
C ILE A 136 12.75 9.55 -3.64
N ASN A 137 12.25 10.58 -2.94
CA ASN A 137 12.93 11.86 -2.80
C ASN A 137 13.99 11.88 -1.70
N THR A 138 13.87 11.02 -0.69
CA THR A 138 14.69 11.10 0.53
C THR A 138 15.49 9.82 0.78
N ASN A 139 14.85 8.67 0.74
CA ASN A 139 15.47 7.41 1.18
C ASN A 139 16.20 6.67 0.06
N ASN A 140 15.66 6.72 -1.15
CA ASN A 140 16.12 5.89 -2.27
C ASN A 140 17.42 6.38 -2.93
N ASN A 141 17.76 7.66 -2.82
CA ASN A 141 18.99 8.22 -3.39
C ASN A 141 19.23 7.85 -4.88
N ASN A 142 18.20 7.85 -5.68
CA ASN A 142 18.23 7.45 -7.10
C ASN A 142 18.70 6.00 -7.37
N ARG A 143 18.70 5.15 -6.38
CA ARG A 143 19.06 3.73 -6.53
C ARG A 143 17.98 2.96 -7.32
N PRO A 144 18.30 1.83 -7.94
CA PRO A 144 17.29 0.90 -8.43
C PRO A 144 16.36 0.45 -7.31
N PHE A 145 15.08 0.26 -7.61
CA PHE A 145 14.12 -0.15 -6.59
C PHE A 145 13.15 -1.22 -7.10
N ILE A 146 12.59 -1.95 -6.16
CA ILE A 146 11.54 -2.96 -6.34
C ILE A 146 10.29 -2.46 -5.63
N LEU A 147 9.15 -2.50 -6.31
CA LEU A 147 7.85 -2.37 -5.67
C LEU A 147 7.31 -3.74 -5.31
N ALA A 148 6.70 -3.88 -4.14
CA ALA A 148 6.00 -5.10 -3.79
C ALA A 148 4.77 -4.78 -2.94
N GLY A 149 3.71 -5.57 -3.07
CA GLY A 149 2.52 -5.42 -2.26
C GLY A 149 1.64 -6.66 -2.30
N PHE A 150 0.91 -6.89 -1.20
CA PHE A 150 0.01 -8.02 -1.07
C PHE A 150 -1.43 -7.54 -0.87
N SER A 151 -2.38 -8.13 -1.59
CA SER A 151 -3.82 -7.82 -1.51
C SER A 151 -4.08 -6.32 -1.73
N GLN A 152 -4.55 -5.56 -0.73
CA GLN A 152 -4.68 -4.09 -0.82
C GLN A 152 -3.35 -3.42 -1.20
N GLY A 153 -2.22 -3.91 -0.68
CA GLY A 153 -0.91 -3.45 -1.07
C GLY A 153 -0.60 -3.74 -2.55
N GLY A 154 -1.04 -4.88 -3.08
CA GLY A 154 -0.95 -5.21 -4.50
C GLY A 154 -1.75 -4.24 -5.38
N LYS A 155 -2.97 -3.88 -4.96
CA LYS A 155 -3.76 -2.81 -5.60
C LYS A 155 -2.97 -1.49 -5.62
N SER A 156 -2.35 -1.15 -4.51
CA SER A 156 -1.57 0.09 -4.38
C SER A 156 -0.34 0.11 -5.30
N VAL A 157 0.34 -1.03 -5.48
CA VAL A 157 1.44 -1.16 -6.45
C VAL A 157 0.96 -0.86 -7.87
N VAL A 158 -0.18 -1.43 -8.28
CA VAL A 158 -0.77 -1.17 -9.61
C VAL A 158 -1.06 0.32 -9.80
N GLU A 159 -1.70 0.94 -8.83
CA GLU A 159 -2.06 2.36 -8.89
C GLU A 159 -0.82 3.28 -8.89
N LEU A 160 0.23 2.95 -8.13
CA LEU A 160 1.50 3.68 -8.17
C LEU A 160 2.14 3.62 -9.56
N ILE A 161 2.16 2.43 -10.19
CA ILE A 161 2.74 2.27 -11.52
C ILE A 161 1.98 3.09 -12.57
N LYS A 162 0.65 3.17 -12.45
CA LYS A 162 -0.18 3.97 -13.37
C LYS A 162 0.14 5.46 -13.31
N THR A 163 0.55 5.96 -12.15
CA THR A 163 0.80 7.39 -11.91
C THR A 163 2.27 7.75 -11.79
N MET A 164 3.17 6.77 -11.89
CA MET A 164 4.60 6.96 -11.68
C MET A 164 5.23 7.78 -12.82
N PRO A 165 6.02 8.83 -12.51
CA PRO A 165 6.79 9.56 -13.51
C PRO A 165 7.80 8.66 -14.25
N ASP A 166 8.04 8.96 -15.52
CA ASP A 166 8.90 8.14 -16.39
C ASP A 166 10.36 8.03 -15.91
N ASP A 167 10.90 9.09 -15.32
CA ASP A 167 12.25 9.11 -14.76
C ASP A 167 12.38 8.20 -13.53
N VAL A 168 11.37 8.19 -12.68
CA VAL A 168 11.29 7.29 -11.53
C VAL A 168 11.15 5.86 -12.01
N LYS A 169 10.26 5.62 -12.97
CA LYS A 169 9.99 4.30 -13.49
C LYS A 169 11.21 3.62 -14.13
N LYS A 170 12.08 4.37 -14.79
CA LYS A 170 13.32 3.83 -15.38
C LYS A 170 14.23 3.15 -14.36
N ARG A 171 14.07 3.46 -13.07
CA ARG A 171 14.82 2.87 -11.96
C ARG A 171 14.14 1.65 -11.33
N MET A 172 12.87 1.40 -11.69
CA MET A 172 12.13 0.25 -11.18
C MET A 172 12.66 -1.04 -11.82
N VAL A 173 13.20 -1.93 -11.00
CA VAL A 173 13.70 -3.25 -11.42
C VAL A 173 12.53 -4.17 -11.73
N ALA A 174 11.61 -4.29 -10.80
CA ALA A 174 10.40 -5.10 -10.92
C ALA A 174 9.31 -4.61 -9.97
N ALA A 175 8.07 -4.97 -10.27
CA ALA A 175 6.93 -4.83 -9.37
C ALA A 175 6.32 -6.20 -9.10
N TYR A 176 6.09 -6.51 -7.82
CA TYR A 176 5.42 -7.74 -7.37
C TYR A 176 4.02 -7.40 -6.87
N VAL A 177 3.02 -7.84 -7.62
CA VAL A 177 1.59 -7.68 -7.31
C VAL A 177 1.05 -9.02 -6.85
N LEU A 178 0.93 -9.20 -5.55
CA LEU A 178 0.56 -10.48 -4.95
C LEU A 178 -0.86 -10.37 -4.38
N GLY A 179 -1.69 -11.41 -4.63
CA GLY A 179 -3.06 -11.47 -4.13
C GLY A 179 -3.99 -10.35 -4.66
N TYR A 180 -3.64 -9.74 -5.77
CA TYR A 180 -4.45 -8.76 -6.49
C TYR A 180 -4.32 -9.00 -8.00
N LYS A 181 -5.46 -9.00 -8.70
CA LYS A 181 -5.50 -9.32 -10.13
C LYS A 181 -5.19 -8.09 -10.98
N VAL A 182 -4.13 -8.17 -11.77
CA VAL A 182 -3.90 -7.24 -12.90
C VAL A 182 -4.75 -7.71 -14.09
N THR A 183 -5.63 -6.86 -14.56
CA THR A 183 -6.56 -7.19 -15.65
C THR A 183 -5.96 -6.86 -17.02
N PRO A 184 -6.47 -7.46 -18.12
CA PRO A 184 -6.11 -7.04 -19.47
C PRO A 184 -6.39 -5.56 -19.73
N GLN A 185 -7.42 -4.98 -19.07
CA GLN A 185 -7.73 -3.57 -19.15
C GLN A 185 -6.63 -2.72 -18.49
N ASP A 186 -6.13 -3.10 -17.30
CA ASP A 186 -5.04 -2.41 -16.64
C ASP A 186 -3.80 -2.33 -17.54
N THR A 187 -3.46 -3.43 -18.21
CA THR A 187 -2.32 -3.48 -19.13
C THR A 187 -2.54 -2.71 -20.42
N ALA A 188 -3.79 -2.61 -20.90
CA ALA A 188 -4.15 -1.81 -22.06
C ALA A 188 -4.08 -0.30 -21.75
N GLU A 189 -4.52 0.09 -20.55
CA GLU A 189 -4.51 1.49 -20.10
C GLU A 189 -3.12 1.98 -19.69
N CYS A 190 -2.28 1.09 -19.19
CA CYS A 190 -0.95 1.43 -18.72
C CYS A 190 0.15 0.51 -19.29
N LYS A 191 0.87 1.02 -20.29
CA LYS A 191 2.02 0.30 -20.91
C LYS A 191 3.12 -0.07 -19.91
N ASN A 192 3.05 0.52 -18.73
CA ASN A 192 3.98 0.32 -17.66
C ASN A 192 3.70 -0.95 -16.85
N LEU A 193 2.48 -1.47 -16.92
CA LEU A 193 2.09 -2.77 -16.37
C LEU A 193 2.35 -3.85 -17.43
N ARG A 194 3.58 -4.29 -17.57
CA ARG A 194 3.95 -5.29 -18.55
C ARG A 194 4.58 -6.52 -17.92
N ALA A 195 4.23 -7.69 -18.43
CA ALA A 195 4.82 -8.95 -18.00
C ALA A 195 6.31 -9.04 -18.43
N ALA A 196 7.10 -9.80 -17.66
CA ALA A 196 8.46 -10.15 -18.04
C ALA A 196 8.47 -11.01 -19.30
N LYS A 197 9.43 -10.76 -20.20
CA LYS A 197 9.67 -11.58 -21.40
C LYS A 197 10.68 -12.68 -21.12
N ASP A 198 11.62 -12.41 -20.24
CA ASP A 198 12.64 -13.35 -19.78
C ASP A 198 13.14 -12.97 -18.37
N SER A 199 14.11 -13.71 -17.86
CA SER A 199 14.65 -13.54 -16.51
C SER A 199 15.55 -12.30 -16.32
N LEU A 200 15.93 -11.64 -17.41
CA LEU A 200 16.80 -10.45 -17.39
C LEU A 200 16.02 -9.17 -17.67
N ASP A 201 14.72 -9.28 -17.92
CA ASP A 201 13.88 -8.14 -18.26
C ASP A 201 13.63 -7.24 -17.03
N LEU A 202 13.74 -5.94 -17.22
CA LEU A 202 13.60 -4.94 -16.16
C LEU A 202 12.35 -4.07 -16.35
N GLY A 203 11.87 -3.46 -15.28
CA GLY A 203 10.67 -2.62 -15.28
C GLY A 203 9.40 -3.42 -15.54
N VAL A 204 9.39 -4.68 -15.13
CA VAL A 204 8.31 -5.65 -15.33
C VAL A 204 7.37 -5.74 -14.12
N THR A 205 6.16 -6.23 -14.38
CA THR A 205 5.19 -6.55 -13.33
C THR A 205 5.00 -8.05 -13.25
N ILE A 206 5.24 -8.59 -12.06
CA ILE A 206 5.06 -10.00 -11.72
C ILE A 206 3.79 -10.07 -10.88
N CYS A 207 2.76 -10.70 -11.43
CA CYS A 207 1.47 -10.85 -10.78
C CYS A 207 1.25 -12.31 -10.41
N TYR A 208 0.87 -12.54 -9.15
CA TYR A 208 0.47 -13.84 -8.65
C TYR A 208 -0.82 -13.68 -7.85
N ASN A 209 -1.89 -14.37 -8.34
CA ASN A 209 -3.24 -14.26 -7.77
C ASN A 209 -3.81 -15.65 -7.47
#